data_631731553e670afaebdb03250b1ad108
#
_entry.id   631731553e670afaebdb03250b1ad108
#
_cell.length_a   1.000
_cell.length_b   1.000
_cell.length_c   1.000
_cell.angle_alpha   90.00
_cell.angle_beta   90.00
_cell.angle_gamma   90.00
#
_symmetry.space_group_name_H-M   'P 1'
#
loop_
_entity.id
_entity.type
_entity.pdbx_description
1 polymer ?
#
loop_
_entity_poly.entity_id
_entity_poly.type
_entity_poly.pdbx_seq_one_letter_code
_entity_poly.pdbx_strand_id
1 'polypeptide(L)'
;DIAVENGTDITIRAKTGTLWLDFNWNNVSKEGEISFPNGKKPIAFIQRMLELSTNAENEDLILDFFGGSGSTGHAVMDLNYKDNGNRKFILIQLPETTENEPDLVKAGYKTISAVTIDRNKKVALKLIEEKKEKQPNLFDNGHKDDAINGLGFKVFKLVKSNFPRV
;
A
#
# COMPACT_ATOMS: atom_id res chain seq x y z
N ASP A 1 20.10 -2.92 -23.10
CA ASP A 1 20.22 -1.91 -22.04
C ASP A 1 20.10 -0.54 -22.68
N ILE A 2 19.31 0.33 -22.09
CA ILE A 2 19.12 1.72 -22.54
C ILE A 2 19.81 2.61 -21.52
N ALA A 3 20.80 3.39 -21.95
CA ALA A 3 21.38 4.43 -21.12
C ALA A 3 20.43 5.65 -21.11
N VAL A 4 20.11 6.14 -19.94
CA VAL A 4 19.31 7.36 -19.76
C VAL A 4 20.19 8.37 -19.03
N GLU A 5 20.42 9.52 -19.63
CA GLU A 5 21.14 10.64 -19.01
C GLU A 5 20.18 11.39 -18.07
N ASN A 6 20.55 11.46 -16.79
CA ASN A 6 19.93 12.34 -15.80
C ASN A 6 21.00 13.30 -15.26
N GLY A 7 21.17 14.41 -15.93
CA GLY A 7 22.22 15.38 -15.55
C GLY A 7 23.62 14.82 -15.72
N THR A 8 24.39 14.72 -14.61
CA THR A 8 25.77 14.18 -14.60
C THR A 8 25.84 12.66 -14.44
N ASP A 9 24.72 12.01 -14.14
CA ASP A 9 24.68 10.57 -13.86
C ASP A 9 24.09 9.79 -15.04
N ILE A 10 24.83 8.78 -15.49
CA ILE A 10 24.36 7.83 -16.51
C ILE A 10 23.74 6.63 -15.80
N THR A 11 22.43 6.49 -15.92
CA THR A 11 21.72 5.31 -15.40
C THR A 11 21.48 4.31 -16.51
N ILE A 12 22.00 3.10 -16.37
CA ILE A 12 21.72 1.99 -17.29
C ILE A 12 20.42 1.33 -16.85
N ARG A 13 19.38 1.41 -17.67
CA ARG A 13 18.12 0.68 -17.47
C ARG A 13 18.16 -0.63 -18.24
N ALA A 14 18.16 -1.73 -17.51
CA ALA A 14 17.98 -3.05 -18.11
C ALA A 14 16.49 -3.28 -18.40
N LYS A 15 16.19 -4.03 -19.49
CA LYS A 15 14.82 -4.48 -19.74
C LYS A 15 14.37 -5.39 -18.61
N THR A 16 13.18 -5.15 -18.07
CA THR A 16 12.58 -6.04 -17.07
C THR A 16 12.24 -7.38 -17.74
N GLY A 17 12.92 -8.43 -17.32
CA GLY A 17 12.62 -9.78 -17.78
C GLY A 17 11.33 -10.35 -17.12
N THR A 18 10.92 -11.52 -17.57
CA THR A 18 9.78 -12.25 -16.98
C THR A 18 10.14 -13.02 -15.70
N LEU A 19 11.43 -13.19 -15.43
CA LEU A 19 11.94 -13.87 -14.25
C LEU A 19 12.47 -12.85 -13.24
N TRP A 20 11.82 -12.77 -12.09
CA TRP A 20 12.14 -11.83 -11.00
C TRP A 20 12.64 -12.60 -9.78
N LEU A 21 13.95 -12.70 -9.63
CA LEU A 21 14.61 -13.43 -8.55
C LEU A 21 15.14 -12.52 -7.43
N ASP A 22 15.04 -11.22 -7.61
CA ASP A 22 15.65 -10.20 -6.76
C ASP A 22 14.79 -9.76 -5.56
N PHE A 23 13.64 -10.41 -5.35
CA PHE A 23 12.80 -10.13 -4.18
C PHE A 23 13.13 -11.04 -3.01
N ASN A 24 13.28 -10.44 -1.85
CA ASN A 24 13.41 -11.20 -0.61
C ASN A 24 12.04 -11.63 -0.11
N TRP A 25 11.74 -12.92 -0.21
CA TRP A 25 10.49 -13.53 0.29
C TRP A 25 10.57 -13.89 1.77
N ASN A 26 11.77 -13.78 2.38
CA ASN A 26 11.97 -14.02 3.81
C ASN A 26 11.63 -12.75 4.60
N ASN A 27 11.18 -12.92 5.83
CA ASN A 27 10.86 -11.82 6.77
C ASN A 27 9.73 -10.87 6.36
N VAL A 28 8.97 -11.16 5.31
CA VAL A 28 7.80 -10.35 4.91
C VAL A 28 6.70 -10.32 5.98
N SER A 29 6.71 -11.29 6.90
CA SER A 29 5.72 -11.36 7.99
C SER A 29 5.68 -10.12 8.88
N LYS A 30 6.78 -9.38 9.01
CA LYS A 30 6.88 -8.16 9.84
C LYS A 30 6.70 -6.84 9.06
N GLU A 31 6.61 -6.88 7.73
CA GLU A 31 6.42 -5.68 6.94
C GLU A 31 5.11 -4.95 7.31
N GLY A 32 5.17 -3.61 7.40
CA GLY A 32 4.04 -2.77 7.75
C GLY A 32 3.66 -2.85 9.24
N GLU A 33 4.61 -3.23 10.10
CA GLU A 33 4.49 -3.24 11.57
C GLU A 33 3.36 -4.16 12.09
N ILE A 34 2.97 -5.13 11.29
CA ILE A 34 1.99 -6.15 11.65
C ILE A 34 2.60 -7.52 11.41
N SER A 35 2.63 -8.35 12.44
CA SER A 35 2.95 -9.77 12.30
C SER A 35 1.78 -10.47 11.61
N PHE A 36 2.00 -10.93 10.39
CA PHE A 36 1.03 -11.72 9.64
C PHE A 36 1.77 -12.94 9.08
N PRO A 37 1.58 -14.11 9.66
CA PRO A 37 2.49 -15.25 9.46
C PRO A 37 2.44 -15.84 8.05
N ASN A 38 1.27 -15.79 7.39
CA ASN A 38 1.07 -16.49 6.13
C ASN A 38 0.52 -15.56 5.04
N GLY A 39 0.94 -15.76 3.80
CA GLY A 39 0.33 -15.15 2.62
C GLY A 39 0.70 -13.69 2.33
N LYS A 40 1.57 -13.05 3.12
CA LYS A 40 2.08 -11.72 2.75
C LYS A 40 2.92 -11.77 1.48
N LYS A 41 2.76 -10.78 0.65
CA LYS A 41 3.63 -10.52 -0.50
C LYS A 41 4.64 -9.44 -0.12
N PRO A 42 5.91 -9.52 -0.55
CA PRO A 42 6.89 -8.44 -0.36
C PRO A 42 6.35 -7.13 -0.95
N ILE A 43 6.45 -6.05 -0.21
CA ILE A 43 6.00 -4.73 -0.69
C ILE A 43 6.74 -4.33 -1.96
N ALA A 44 8.05 -4.57 -2.01
CA ALA A 44 8.86 -4.29 -3.19
C ALA A 44 8.37 -5.02 -4.45
N PHE A 45 7.86 -6.26 -4.31
CA PHE A 45 7.28 -7.00 -5.42
C PHE A 45 5.99 -6.34 -5.95
N ILE A 46 5.10 -5.94 -5.04
CA ILE A 46 3.86 -5.25 -5.42
C ILE A 46 4.18 -3.88 -6.03
N GLN A 47 5.12 -3.13 -5.45
CA GLN A 47 5.57 -1.85 -6.02
C GLN A 47 6.06 -1.99 -7.44
N ARG A 48 6.92 -2.98 -7.74
CA ARG A 48 7.37 -3.22 -9.12
C ARG A 48 6.22 -3.50 -10.07
N MET A 49 5.22 -4.28 -9.67
CA MET A 49 4.03 -4.50 -10.50
C MET A 49 3.29 -3.19 -10.77
N LEU A 50 3.15 -2.34 -9.76
CA LEU A 50 2.50 -1.03 -9.89
C LEU A 50 3.30 -0.08 -10.77
N GLU A 51 4.62 -0.01 -10.62
CA GLU A 51 5.52 0.79 -11.45
C GLU A 51 5.45 0.42 -12.94
N LEU A 52 5.24 -0.87 -13.23
CA LEU A 52 5.11 -1.37 -14.60
C LEU A 52 3.71 -1.17 -15.21
N SER A 53 2.68 -1.01 -14.37
CA SER A 53 1.28 -0.99 -14.82
C SER A 53 0.56 0.33 -14.60
N THR A 54 1.17 1.27 -13.87
CA THR A 54 0.56 2.56 -13.52
C THR A 54 1.52 3.71 -13.77
N ASN A 55 0.97 4.93 -13.86
CA ASN A 55 1.75 6.15 -13.97
C ASN A 55 1.49 7.06 -12.76
N ALA A 56 2.55 7.73 -12.25
CA ALA A 56 2.44 8.69 -11.14
C ALA A 56 1.52 9.88 -11.47
N GLU A 57 1.52 10.32 -12.73
CA GLU A 57 0.74 11.46 -13.20
C GLU A 57 -0.76 11.17 -13.36
N ASN A 58 -1.13 9.88 -13.40
CA ASN A 58 -2.51 9.44 -13.52
C ASN A 58 -3.14 9.16 -12.16
N GLU A 59 -4.46 9.25 -12.07
CA GLU A 59 -5.23 8.75 -10.94
C GLU A 59 -5.61 7.27 -11.13
N ASP A 60 -4.62 6.43 -11.48
CA ASP A 60 -4.86 5.02 -11.73
C ASP A 60 -5.46 4.33 -10.51
N LEU A 61 -6.50 3.51 -10.72
CA LEU A 61 -7.22 2.81 -9.68
C LEU A 61 -6.78 1.35 -9.60
N ILE A 62 -6.26 0.96 -8.46
CA ILE A 62 -5.82 -0.39 -8.15
C ILE A 62 -6.93 -1.10 -7.37
N LEU A 63 -7.38 -2.25 -7.86
CA LEU A 63 -8.41 -3.07 -7.22
C LEU A 63 -7.84 -4.40 -6.77
N ASP A 64 -8.00 -4.71 -5.47
CA ASP A 64 -7.60 -5.98 -4.87
C ASP A 64 -8.80 -6.59 -4.12
N PHE A 65 -9.32 -7.71 -4.66
CA PHE A 65 -10.48 -8.42 -4.09
C PHE A 65 -10.14 -9.27 -2.86
N PHE A 66 -8.86 -9.46 -2.56
CA PHE A 66 -8.39 -10.29 -1.47
C PHE A 66 -7.36 -9.52 -0.66
N GLY A 67 -7.78 -8.38 -0.08
CA GLY A 67 -6.91 -7.42 0.60
C GLY A 67 -5.97 -8.03 1.64
N GLY A 68 -6.38 -9.15 2.28
CA GLY A 68 -5.57 -9.92 3.20
C GLY A 68 -4.97 -9.05 4.31
N SER A 69 -3.65 -9.03 4.40
CA SER A 69 -2.95 -8.15 5.34
C SER A 69 -2.89 -6.68 4.91
N GLY A 70 -3.45 -6.28 3.76
CA GLY A 70 -3.41 -4.89 3.26
C GLY A 70 -2.12 -4.49 2.56
N SER A 71 -1.34 -5.45 2.05
CA SER A 71 -0.05 -5.17 1.39
C SER A 71 -0.19 -4.29 0.16
N THR A 72 -1.26 -4.45 -0.61
CA THR A 72 -1.50 -3.65 -1.82
C THR A 72 -1.72 -2.17 -1.49
N GLY A 73 -2.55 -1.86 -0.50
CA GLY A 73 -2.76 -0.47 -0.06
C GLY A 73 -1.48 0.17 0.49
N HIS A 74 -0.69 -0.59 1.27
CA HIS A 74 0.63 -0.17 1.71
C HIS A 74 1.54 0.18 0.52
N ALA A 75 1.65 -0.71 -0.47
CA ALA A 75 2.51 -0.50 -1.63
C ALA A 75 2.09 0.73 -2.45
N VAL A 76 0.77 0.97 -2.62
CA VAL A 76 0.26 2.14 -3.33
C VAL A 76 0.61 3.43 -2.60
N MET A 77 0.35 3.51 -1.29
CA MET A 77 0.67 4.72 -0.50
C MET A 77 2.17 5.00 -0.46
N ASP A 78 3.00 3.96 -0.30
CA ASP A 78 4.45 4.09 -0.28
C ASP A 78 5.00 4.53 -1.64
N LEU A 79 4.42 4.04 -2.75
CA LEU A 79 4.79 4.47 -4.09
C LEU A 79 4.36 5.92 -4.36
N ASN A 80 3.13 6.30 -3.99
CA ASN A 80 2.67 7.69 -4.08
C ASN A 80 3.56 8.65 -3.27
N TYR A 81 4.02 8.21 -2.10
CA TYR A 81 4.96 9.00 -1.30
C TYR A 81 6.32 9.19 -2.01
N LYS A 82 6.83 8.14 -2.68
CA LYS A 82 8.13 8.16 -3.35
C LYS A 82 8.15 9.04 -4.61
N ASP A 83 7.09 8.96 -5.41
CA ASP A 83 7.02 9.60 -6.72
C ASP A 83 6.03 10.77 -6.80
N ASN A 84 5.44 11.18 -5.65
CA ASN A 84 4.38 12.17 -5.53
C ASN A 84 3.16 11.85 -6.41
N GLY A 85 2.90 10.56 -6.64
CA GLY A 85 1.76 10.08 -7.42
C GLY A 85 0.44 10.20 -6.65
N ASN A 86 -0.66 10.05 -7.39
CA ASN A 86 -2.02 10.09 -6.85
C ASN A 86 -2.83 8.84 -7.22
N ARG A 87 -2.15 7.68 -7.24
CA ARG A 87 -2.83 6.39 -7.45
C ARG A 87 -3.85 6.15 -6.34
N LYS A 88 -4.96 5.56 -6.71
CA LYS A 88 -6.06 5.20 -5.79
C LYS A 88 -6.13 3.68 -5.65
N PHE A 89 -6.66 3.21 -4.53
CA PHE A 89 -6.86 1.78 -4.33
C PHE A 89 -8.21 1.46 -3.70
N ILE A 90 -8.71 0.29 -4.04
CA ILE A 90 -9.86 -0.36 -3.39
C ILE A 90 -9.42 -1.74 -2.93
N LEU A 91 -9.48 -1.99 -1.63
CA LEU A 91 -9.26 -3.31 -1.05
C LEU A 91 -10.59 -3.88 -0.59
N ILE A 92 -10.88 -5.10 -0.99
CA ILE A 92 -12.03 -5.84 -0.51
C ILE A 92 -11.53 -6.99 0.35
N GLN A 93 -12.00 -7.04 1.60
CA GLN A 93 -11.65 -8.12 2.53
C GLN A 93 -12.89 -8.57 3.32
N LEU A 94 -13.15 -9.85 3.30
CA LEU A 94 -14.17 -10.47 4.15
C LEU A 94 -13.75 -10.38 5.62
N PRO A 95 -14.72 -10.27 6.56
CA PRO A 95 -14.43 -10.24 7.98
C PRO A 95 -14.21 -11.66 8.55
N GLU A 96 -13.35 -12.45 7.89
CA GLU A 96 -12.95 -13.78 8.33
C GLU A 96 -12.32 -13.71 9.71
N THR A 97 -12.66 -14.68 10.58
CA THR A 97 -12.13 -14.72 11.94
C THR A 97 -10.65 -15.08 11.96
N THR A 98 -9.93 -14.59 12.97
CA THR A 98 -8.50 -14.87 13.17
C THR A 98 -8.26 -16.02 14.16
N GLU A 99 -9.28 -16.79 14.51
CA GLU A 99 -9.21 -17.83 15.55
C GLU A 99 -8.12 -18.88 15.28
N ASN A 100 -7.84 -19.17 14.03
CA ASN A 100 -6.81 -20.11 13.61
C ASN A 100 -5.41 -19.47 13.43
N GLU A 101 -5.26 -18.18 13.76
CA GLU A 101 -4.02 -17.42 13.62
C GLU A 101 -3.58 -16.88 15.01
N PRO A 102 -2.86 -17.70 15.82
CA PRO A 102 -2.57 -17.38 17.22
C PRO A 102 -1.87 -16.02 17.41
N ASP A 103 -1.00 -15.64 16.50
CA ASP A 103 -0.27 -14.36 16.57
C ASP A 103 -1.20 -13.17 16.38
N LEU A 104 -2.21 -13.29 15.51
CA LEU A 104 -3.21 -12.23 15.30
C LEU A 104 -4.17 -12.14 16.48
N VAL A 105 -4.57 -13.26 17.03
CA VAL A 105 -5.40 -13.31 18.26
C VAL A 105 -4.67 -12.66 19.41
N LYS A 106 -3.38 -13.00 19.61
CA LYS A 106 -2.52 -12.41 20.65
C LYS A 106 -2.33 -10.89 20.45
N ALA A 107 -2.29 -10.44 19.21
CA ALA A 107 -2.22 -9.02 18.86
C ALA A 107 -3.57 -8.29 18.99
N GLY A 108 -4.67 -9.00 19.34
CA GLY A 108 -5.99 -8.44 19.58
C GLY A 108 -6.88 -8.29 18.35
N TYR A 109 -6.47 -8.82 17.20
CA TYR A 109 -7.29 -8.80 16.00
C TYR A 109 -8.34 -9.92 16.03
N LYS A 110 -9.59 -9.57 15.76
CA LYS A 110 -10.72 -10.54 15.69
C LYS A 110 -11.00 -10.97 14.26
N THR A 111 -10.62 -10.17 13.27
CA THR A 111 -10.88 -10.45 11.85
C THR A 111 -9.69 -10.04 10.99
N ILE A 112 -9.55 -10.69 9.83
CA ILE A 112 -8.54 -10.32 8.82
C ILE A 112 -8.76 -8.88 8.33
N SER A 113 -10.00 -8.46 8.13
CA SER A 113 -10.30 -7.07 7.73
C SER A 113 -9.83 -6.03 8.75
N ALA A 114 -9.82 -6.35 10.06
CA ALA A 114 -9.25 -5.48 11.07
C ALA A 114 -7.74 -5.33 10.91
N VAL A 115 -7.04 -6.40 10.56
CA VAL A 115 -5.61 -6.37 10.23
C VAL A 115 -5.34 -5.49 9.00
N THR A 116 -6.14 -5.66 7.94
CA THR A 116 -6.05 -4.86 6.71
C THR A 116 -6.15 -3.36 7.02
N ILE A 117 -7.13 -2.97 7.83
CA ILE A 117 -7.39 -1.58 8.22
C ILE A 117 -6.24 -1.04 9.06
N ASP A 118 -5.82 -1.76 10.09
CA ASP A 118 -4.80 -1.29 11.03
C ASP A 118 -3.44 -1.11 10.35
N ARG A 119 -3.04 -2.05 9.47
CA ARG A 119 -1.83 -1.91 8.67
C ARG A 119 -1.84 -0.63 7.83
N ASN A 120 -2.89 -0.44 7.04
CA ASN A 120 -2.96 0.71 6.15
C ASN A 120 -3.02 2.02 6.95
N LYS A 121 -3.65 2.02 8.14
CA LYS A 121 -3.65 3.17 9.05
C LYS A 121 -2.25 3.48 9.56
N LYS A 122 -1.49 2.49 10.03
CA LYS A 122 -0.12 2.67 10.51
C LYS A 122 0.79 3.20 9.41
N VAL A 123 0.70 2.62 8.22
CA VAL A 123 1.47 3.08 7.05
C VAL A 123 1.15 4.52 6.70
N ALA A 124 -0.14 4.88 6.58
CA ALA A 124 -0.56 6.24 6.27
C ALA A 124 -0.01 7.25 7.30
N LEU A 125 -0.16 6.95 8.59
CA LEU A 125 0.33 7.83 9.66
C LEU A 125 1.85 8.01 9.59
N LYS A 126 2.60 6.92 9.40
CA LYS A 126 4.06 6.95 9.28
C LYS A 126 4.52 7.81 8.09
N LEU A 127 3.94 7.58 6.91
CA LEU A 127 4.31 8.34 5.71
C LEU A 127 3.96 9.83 5.82
N ILE A 128 2.83 10.17 6.47
CA ILE A 128 2.45 11.56 6.74
C ILE A 128 3.45 12.20 7.70
N GLU A 129 3.86 11.50 8.76
CA GLU A 129 4.84 12.00 9.72
C GLU A 129 6.20 12.22 9.07
N GLU A 130 6.70 11.25 8.30
CA GLU A 130 7.93 11.40 7.54
C GLU A 130 7.88 12.58 6.54
N LYS A 131 6.74 12.77 5.86
CA LYS A 131 6.56 13.90 4.93
C LYS A 131 6.55 15.23 5.68
N LYS A 132 5.92 15.27 6.84
CA LYS A 132 5.90 16.46 7.71
C LYS A 132 7.30 16.84 8.19
N GLU A 133 8.11 15.86 8.61
CA GLU A 133 9.49 16.10 9.03
C GLU A 133 10.36 16.64 7.90
N LYS A 134 10.21 16.08 6.68
CA LYS A 134 11.00 16.50 5.52
C LYS A 134 10.55 17.82 4.92
N GLN A 135 9.27 18.16 5.02
CA GLN A 135 8.67 19.34 4.39
C GLN A 135 7.67 20.05 5.34
N PRO A 136 8.13 20.60 6.48
CA PRO A 136 7.24 21.19 7.49
C PRO A 136 6.40 22.35 6.93
N ASN A 137 6.95 23.15 6.03
CA ASN A 137 6.25 24.30 5.44
C ASN A 137 4.99 23.93 4.65
N LEU A 138 4.91 22.69 4.14
CA LEU A 138 3.72 22.20 3.42
C LEU A 138 2.51 22.05 4.34
N PHE A 139 2.73 21.85 5.63
CA PHE A 139 1.69 21.64 6.64
C PHE A 139 1.30 22.93 7.37
N ASP A 140 2.15 23.96 7.33
CA ASP A 140 1.96 25.21 8.07
C ASP A 140 1.09 26.23 7.31
N ASN A 141 1.07 26.18 5.99
CA ASN A 141 0.45 27.19 5.11
C ASN A 141 -0.99 26.87 4.66
N GLY A 142 -1.73 26.02 5.38
CA GLY A 142 -3.12 25.67 5.03
C GLY A 142 -3.28 24.65 3.89
N HIS A 143 -2.19 24.16 3.30
CA HIS A 143 -2.17 23.15 2.23
C HIS A 143 -2.14 21.71 2.76
N LYS A 144 -2.72 21.46 3.93
CA LYS A 144 -2.72 20.14 4.57
C LYS A 144 -3.26 19.03 3.67
N ASP A 145 -4.32 19.32 2.93
CA ASP A 145 -4.99 18.33 2.08
C ASP A 145 -4.10 17.92 0.90
N ASP A 146 -3.38 18.87 0.30
CA ASP A 146 -2.44 18.60 -0.78
C ASP A 146 -1.22 17.80 -0.26
N ALA A 147 -0.76 18.13 0.94
CA ALA A 147 0.38 17.46 1.55
C ALA A 147 0.15 15.97 1.83
N ILE A 148 -1.09 15.57 2.14
CA ILE A 148 -1.46 14.18 2.45
C ILE A 148 -2.14 13.46 1.29
N ASN A 149 -2.26 14.11 0.12
CA ASN A 149 -2.87 13.50 -1.04
C ASN A 149 -2.20 12.18 -1.40
N GLY A 150 -2.99 11.15 -1.70
CA GLY A 150 -2.51 9.79 -1.97
C GLY A 150 -2.02 9.00 -0.74
N LEU A 151 -2.05 9.57 0.47
CA LEU A 151 -1.55 8.96 1.73
C LEU A 151 -2.67 8.62 2.72
N GLY A 152 -3.86 8.32 2.26
CA GLY A 152 -4.98 8.00 3.14
C GLY A 152 -5.98 7.04 2.52
N PHE A 153 -6.96 6.62 3.31
CA PHE A 153 -8.05 5.76 2.83
C PHE A 153 -9.31 5.94 3.66
N LYS A 154 -10.43 5.49 3.11
CA LYS A 154 -11.73 5.42 3.81
C LYS A 154 -12.13 3.96 3.98
N VAL A 155 -12.81 3.67 5.10
CA VAL A 155 -13.34 2.33 5.38
C VAL A 155 -14.84 2.33 5.16
N PHE A 156 -15.31 1.37 4.38
CA PHE A 156 -16.72 1.13 4.12
C PHE A 156 -17.10 -0.27 4.58
N LYS A 157 -18.32 -0.42 5.11
CA LYS A 157 -18.90 -1.72 5.44
C LYS A 157 -20.06 -1.98 4.49
N LEU A 158 -20.00 -3.09 3.78
CA LEU A 158 -21.12 -3.54 2.97
C LEU A 158 -22.25 -4.03 3.89
N VAL A 159 -23.44 -3.54 3.63
CA VAL A 159 -24.68 -3.96 4.29
C VAL A 159 -25.67 -4.46 3.23
N LYS A 160 -26.68 -5.23 3.66
CA LYS A 160 -27.74 -5.67 2.75
C LYS A 160 -28.41 -4.45 2.11
N SER A 161 -28.66 -4.53 0.82
CA SER A 161 -29.41 -3.50 0.09
C SER A 161 -30.83 -3.38 0.64
N ASN A 162 -31.33 -2.16 0.77
CA ASN A 162 -32.73 -1.89 1.08
C ASN A 162 -33.65 -1.97 -0.15
N PHE A 163 -33.04 -2.16 -1.36
CA PHE A 163 -33.85 -2.36 -2.56
C PHE A 163 -34.39 -3.77 -2.62
N PRO A 164 -35.68 -3.94 -2.96
CA PRO A 164 -36.25 -5.27 -3.17
C PRO A 164 -35.47 -6.00 -4.28
N ARG A 165 -35.26 -7.30 -4.07
CA ARG A 165 -34.70 -8.14 -5.15
C ARG A 165 -35.79 -8.28 -6.22
N VAL A 166 -35.47 -7.87 -7.42
CA VAL A 166 -36.30 -8.10 -8.62
C VAL A 166 -36.17 -9.57 -9.01
#